data_9bdd6ee102dd08c5b3bb3cb07d54fbf5
#
_entry.id   9bdd6ee102dd08c5b3bb3cb07d54fbf5
#
_cell.length_a   1.000
_cell.length_b   1.000
_cell.length_c   1.000
_cell.angle_alpha   90.00
_cell.angle_beta   90.00
_cell.angle_gamma   90.00
#
_symmetry.space_group_name_H-M   'P 1'
#
loop_
_entity.id
_entity.type
_entity.pdbx_description
1 polymer ?
#
loop_
_entity_poly.entity_id
_entity_poly.type
_entity_poly.pdbx_seq_one_letter_code
_entity_poly.pdbx_strand_id
1 'polypeptide(L)'
;MNWLKVEVLVHPEAAEVLSAAMLDLSPSGIQVDEQGRNMLITAYIPDSSFIDDARLTVQDTLLTAASQGLQTGPGLITVTSITDEDWVENYKKHFKPIRIGRFLIKPSWEAVETSPGDLVIRLDPGLAFGTGSHPTTEGCLIFLQEFMTGGETVFDLGTGSGILSIAAAKLGARRVIAIDNDPQAITVARENAEKNGVADKIEFSVADFAAISTIGADLMVANLTAPLIIDFLEDIPGKVQGLKILIASGIMVEQRAGVIRALGKAGFTVEEILTKGEWVSLVSKLV
;
A
#
# COMPACT_ATOMS: atom_id res chain seq x y z
N MET A 1 6.31 14.46 20.49
CA MET A 1 7.54 14.50 19.65
C MET A 1 7.54 15.76 18.82
N ASN A 2 8.67 16.32 18.48
CA ASN A 2 8.73 17.44 17.54
C ASN A 2 9.07 16.89 16.17
N TRP A 3 8.33 17.29 15.15
CA TRP A 3 8.57 16.90 13.77
C TRP A 3 9.15 18.08 12.99
N LEU A 4 9.96 17.77 11.98
CA LEU A 4 10.38 18.75 11.00
C LEU A 4 9.60 18.50 9.71
N LYS A 5 8.90 19.52 9.22
CA LYS A 5 8.40 19.56 7.86
C LYS A 5 9.46 20.20 6.98
N VAL A 6 9.99 19.44 6.03
CA VAL A 6 10.97 19.90 5.05
C VAL A 6 10.28 19.98 3.70
N GLU A 7 10.18 21.17 3.14
CA GLU A 7 9.59 21.45 1.83
C GLU A 7 10.64 21.97 0.88
N VAL A 8 10.74 21.36 -0.30
CA VAL A 8 11.71 21.75 -1.32
C VAL A 8 11.03 21.94 -2.66
N LEU A 9 11.15 23.14 -3.22
CA LEU A 9 10.59 23.49 -4.54
C LEU A 9 11.68 23.31 -5.61
N VAL A 10 11.47 22.36 -6.54
CA VAL A 10 12.46 21.99 -7.55
C VAL A 10 11.86 21.89 -8.95
N HIS A 11 12.73 21.93 -9.97
CA HIS A 11 12.33 21.60 -11.34
C HIS A 11 12.02 20.10 -11.47
N PRO A 12 11.06 19.69 -12.34
CA PRO A 12 10.72 18.26 -12.53
C PRO A 12 11.91 17.34 -12.83
N GLU A 13 12.94 17.82 -13.54
CA GLU A 13 14.14 17.02 -13.84
C GLU A 13 14.94 16.59 -12.59
N ALA A 14 14.91 17.40 -11.52
CA ALA A 14 15.59 17.07 -10.25
C ALA A 14 14.67 16.38 -9.24
N ALA A 15 13.36 16.30 -9.52
CA ALA A 15 12.38 15.83 -8.56
C ALA A 15 12.60 14.37 -8.16
N GLU A 16 12.94 13.49 -9.09
CA GLU A 16 13.16 12.07 -8.83
C GLU A 16 14.38 11.84 -7.92
N VAL A 17 15.50 12.46 -8.25
CA VAL A 17 16.75 12.32 -7.46
C VAL A 17 16.57 12.88 -6.06
N LEU A 18 15.90 14.04 -5.93
CA LEU A 18 15.63 14.62 -4.63
C LEU A 18 14.61 13.81 -3.83
N SER A 19 13.60 13.26 -4.48
CA SER A 19 12.61 12.38 -3.84
C SER A 19 13.27 11.16 -3.20
N ALA A 20 14.21 10.53 -3.91
CA ALA A 20 14.96 9.39 -3.37
C ALA A 20 15.75 9.78 -2.10
N ALA A 21 16.49 10.90 -2.15
CA ALA A 21 17.26 11.38 -1.01
C ALA A 21 16.38 11.79 0.19
N MET A 22 15.20 12.36 -0.07
CA MET A 22 14.26 12.75 0.99
C MET A 22 13.52 11.55 1.59
N LEU A 23 13.32 10.46 0.83
CA LEU A 23 12.78 9.20 1.35
C LEU A 23 13.68 8.57 2.40
N ASP A 24 15.00 8.64 2.22
CA ASP A 24 15.97 8.13 3.20
C ASP A 24 15.90 8.90 4.54
N LEU A 25 15.49 10.16 4.50
CA LEU A 25 15.33 11.02 5.68
C LEU A 25 13.96 10.87 6.35
N SER A 26 12.95 10.41 5.61
CA SER A 26 11.56 10.37 6.06
C SER A 26 11.00 8.95 6.06
N PRO A 27 11.06 8.22 7.18
CA PRO A 27 10.49 6.89 7.30
C PRO A 27 8.98 6.83 7.00
N SER A 28 8.30 7.96 7.14
CA SER A 28 6.86 8.10 6.88
C SER A 28 6.52 8.32 5.40
N GLY A 29 7.54 8.34 4.52
CA GLY A 29 7.37 8.66 3.11
C GLY A 29 7.47 10.15 2.81
N ILE A 30 7.29 10.49 1.54
CA ILE A 30 7.30 11.87 1.04
C ILE A 30 6.02 12.16 0.28
N GLN A 31 5.69 13.44 0.15
CA GLN A 31 4.62 13.94 -0.69
C GLN A 31 5.22 14.74 -1.83
N VAL A 32 4.69 14.56 -3.05
CA VAL A 32 5.15 15.29 -4.25
C VAL A 32 3.94 15.92 -4.92
N ASP A 33 3.92 17.25 -4.97
CA ASP A 33 2.83 18.02 -5.53
C ASP A 33 3.33 18.89 -6.69
N GLU A 34 2.53 19.04 -7.74
CA GLU A 34 2.80 20.00 -8.79
C GLU A 34 2.49 21.43 -8.32
N GLN A 35 3.46 22.32 -8.46
CA GLN A 35 3.32 23.75 -8.12
C GLN A 35 3.72 24.65 -9.29
N GLY A 36 2.81 24.85 -10.20
CA GLY A 36 3.05 25.60 -11.44
C GLY A 36 3.96 24.83 -12.41
N ARG A 37 5.20 25.31 -12.61
CA ARG A 37 6.22 24.64 -13.44
C ARG A 37 7.21 23.81 -12.62
N ASN A 38 7.05 23.78 -11.30
CA ASN A 38 7.93 23.12 -10.37
C ASN A 38 7.21 22.03 -9.62
N MET A 39 7.98 21.18 -8.94
CA MET A 39 7.49 20.15 -8.02
C MET A 39 7.81 20.58 -6.59
N LEU A 40 6.84 20.51 -5.71
CA LEU A 40 7.02 20.66 -4.26
C LEU A 40 7.16 19.29 -3.64
N ILE A 41 8.32 19.01 -3.07
CA ILE A 41 8.57 17.75 -2.36
C ILE A 41 8.54 18.06 -0.87
N THR A 42 7.69 17.35 -0.14
CA THR A 42 7.50 17.50 1.31
C THR A 42 7.87 16.21 2.02
N ALA A 43 8.73 16.32 3.02
CA ALA A 43 9.09 15.21 3.92
C ALA A 43 8.80 15.59 5.37
N TYR A 44 8.46 14.59 6.20
CA TYR A 44 8.25 14.76 7.64
C TYR A 44 9.29 13.91 8.39
N ILE A 45 10.20 14.57 9.11
CA ILE A 45 11.32 13.93 9.80
C ILE A 45 11.03 13.93 11.30
N PRO A 46 11.01 12.75 11.95
CA PRO A 46 10.78 12.66 13.39
C PRO A 46 12.07 13.05 14.14
N ASP A 47 12.14 14.13 14.71
CA ASP A 47 13.20 14.67 15.57
C ASP A 47 13.84 15.94 15.00
N SER A 48 13.74 17.02 15.77
CA SER A 48 14.30 18.33 15.40
C SER A 48 15.84 18.37 15.44
N SER A 49 16.52 17.36 15.98
CA SER A 49 17.99 17.31 16.03
C SER A 49 18.65 17.10 14.65
N PHE A 50 17.87 16.63 13.65
CA PHE A 50 18.36 16.38 12.28
C PHE A 50 18.15 17.53 11.29
N ILE A 51 17.86 18.75 11.76
CA ILE A 51 17.56 19.89 10.88
C ILE A 51 18.73 20.23 9.95
N ASP A 52 19.95 20.21 10.49
CA ASP A 52 21.15 20.54 9.71
C ASP A 52 21.51 19.41 8.75
N ASP A 53 21.34 18.15 9.14
CA ASP A 53 21.55 16.99 8.30
C ASP A 53 20.58 16.97 7.12
N ALA A 54 19.29 17.25 7.37
CA ALA A 54 18.29 17.33 6.31
C ALA A 54 18.59 18.43 5.29
N ARG A 55 19.01 19.62 5.76
CA ARG A 55 19.41 20.73 4.88
C ARG A 55 20.63 20.38 4.05
N LEU A 56 21.65 19.79 4.67
CA LEU A 56 22.88 19.37 3.98
C LEU A 56 22.57 18.32 2.92
N THR A 57 21.81 17.29 3.26
CA THR A 57 21.41 16.24 2.31
C THR A 57 20.69 16.81 1.09
N VAL A 58 19.72 17.71 1.30
CA VAL A 58 18.99 18.36 0.20
C VAL A 58 19.94 19.22 -0.64
N GLN A 59 20.80 20.02 -0.01
CA GLN A 59 21.74 20.90 -0.73
C GLN A 59 22.75 20.10 -1.55
N ASP A 60 23.34 19.05 -0.98
CA ASP A 60 24.31 18.20 -1.68
C ASP A 60 23.66 17.44 -2.84
N THR A 61 22.40 16.99 -2.67
CA THR A 61 21.64 16.35 -3.72
C THR A 61 21.39 17.31 -4.89
N LEU A 62 20.95 18.55 -4.61
CA LEU A 62 20.71 19.56 -5.64
C LEU A 62 22.01 19.97 -6.34
N LEU A 63 23.11 20.11 -5.63
CA LEU A 63 24.44 20.40 -6.21
C LEU A 63 24.88 19.26 -7.14
N THR A 64 24.68 18.01 -6.72
CA THR A 64 25.02 16.83 -7.50
C THR A 64 24.18 16.77 -8.77
N ALA A 65 22.86 16.96 -8.66
CA ALA A 65 21.94 17.02 -9.81
C ALA A 65 22.35 18.12 -10.82
N ALA A 66 22.66 19.32 -10.33
CA ALA A 66 23.16 20.42 -11.16
C ALA A 66 24.48 20.09 -11.87
N SER A 67 25.42 19.40 -11.18
CA SER A 67 26.68 18.96 -11.77
C SER A 67 26.50 17.93 -12.89
N GLN A 68 25.40 17.19 -12.87
CA GLN A 68 25.00 16.23 -13.89
C GLN A 68 24.19 16.86 -15.04
N GLY A 69 23.99 18.19 -14.99
CA GLY A 69 23.29 18.95 -16.02
C GLY A 69 21.78 19.01 -15.88
N LEU A 70 21.22 18.54 -14.77
CA LEU A 70 19.79 18.64 -14.50
C LEU A 70 19.40 20.05 -14.06
N GLN A 71 18.24 20.52 -14.50
CA GLN A 71 17.69 21.77 -14.00
C GLN A 71 17.15 21.54 -12.57
N THR A 72 17.67 22.27 -11.59
CA THR A 72 17.26 22.14 -10.19
C THR A 72 16.14 23.09 -9.79
N GLY A 73 15.85 24.10 -10.65
CA GLY A 73 14.83 25.11 -10.37
C GLY A 73 15.21 26.04 -9.22
N PRO A 74 14.22 26.53 -8.45
CA PRO A 74 14.47 27.49 -7.36
C PRO A 74 15.32 26.91 -6.24
N GLY A 75 15.30 25.60 -6.01
CA GLY A 75 15.99 24.93 -4.91
C GLY A 75 15.63 25.52 -3.53
N LEU A 76 14.43 26.10 -3.39
CA LEU A 76 13.99 26.74 -2.15
C LEU A 76 13.67 25.68 -1.11
N ILE A 77 14.42 25.70 -0.01
CA ILE A 77 14.25 24.78 1.12
C ILE A 77 13.58 25.55 2.25
N THR A 78 12.41 25.08 2.65
CA THR A 78 11.70 25.57 3.84
C THR A 78 11.68 24.44 4.89
N VAL A 79 12.16 24.76 6.09
CA VAL A 79 12.11 23.81 7.22
C VAL A 79 11.31 24.44 8.33
N THR A 80 10.24 23.75 8.74
CA THR A 80 9.33 24.22 9.80
C THR A 80 9.26 23.15 10.88
N SER A 81 9.51 23.55 12.13
CA SER A 81 9.21 22.68 13.27
C SER A 81 7.71 22.65 13.49
N ILE A 82 7.12 21.47 13.54
CA ILE A 82 5.71 21.27 13.79
C ILE A 82 5.52 20.44 15.06
N THR A 83 4.52 20.80 15.84
CA THR A 83 4.11 19.99 16.98
C THR A 83 3.35 18.76 16.52
N ASP A 84 3.25 17.73 17.37
CA ASP A 84 2.44 16.55 17.08
C ASP A 84 0.99 16.93 16.72
N GLU A 85 0.44 17.95 17.36
CA GLU A 85 -0.94 18.44 17.13
C GLU A 85 -1.08 19.09 15.74
N ASP A 86 -0.16 19.96 15.36
CA ASP A 86 -0.15 20.61 14.05
C ASP A 86 0.12 19.60 12.90
N TRP A 87 1.01 18.62 13.16
CA TRP A 87 1.30 17.54 12.22
C TRP A 87 0.04 16.70 11.99
N VAL A 88 -0.62 16.27 13.06
CA VAL A 88 -1.86 15.47 13.01
C VAL A 88 -2.97 16.25 12.28
N GLU A 89 -3.12 17.56 12.54
CA GLU A 89 -4.15 18.36 11.86
C GLU A 89 -3.87 18.55 10.38
N ASN A 90 -2.63 18.85 10.00
CA ASN A 90 -2.26 18.99 8.58
C ASN A 90 -2.33 17.65 7.85
N TYR A 91 -1.90 16.58 8.48
CA TYR A 91 -1.97 15.22 7.97
C TYR A 91 -3.44 14.79 7.75
N LYS A 92 -4.32 15.07 8.71
CA LYS A 92 -5.75 14.76 8.59
C LYS A 92 -6.43 15.42 7.39
N LYS A 93 -6.03 16.62 6.99
CA LYS A 93 -6.63 17.35 5.86
C LYS A 93 -6.44 16.66 4.51
N HIS A 94 -5.40 15.82 4.36
CA HIS A 94 -5.07 15.15 3.11
C HIS A 94 -5.74 13.79 2.94
N PHE A 95 -6.30 13.22 4.02
CA PHE A 95 -6.96 11.91 3.97
C PHE A 95 -8.47 12.06 3.88
N LYS A 96 -8.96 12.08 2.66
CA LYS A 96 -10.41 12.08 2.39
C LYS A 96 -10.95 10.66 2.35
N PRO A 97 -12.20 10.44 2.77
CA PRO A 97 -12.87 9.16 2.58
C PRO A 97 -12.90 8.75 1.10
N ILE A 98 -12.67 7.48 0.85
CA ILE A 98 -12.64 6.89 -0.49
C ILE A 98 -13.73 5.84 -0.58
N ARG A 99 -14.50 5.87 -1.68
CA ARG A 99 -15.51 4.86 -1.97
C ARG A 99 -15.05 3.96 -3.12
N ILE A 100 -15.05 2.66 -2.86
CA ILE A 100 -14.73 1.62 -3.84
C ILE A 100 -15.85 0.59 -3.81
N GLY A 101 -16.79 0.69 -4.74
CA GLY A 101 -18.01 -0.11 -4.70
C GLY A 101 -18.75 0.06 -3.36
N ARG A 102 -18.95 -1.04 -2.62
CA ARG A 102 -19.58 -1.03 -1.28
C ARG A 102 -18.62 -0.63 -0.15
N PHE A 103 -17.32 -0.62 -0.40
CA PHE A 103 -16.37 -0.20 0.62
C PHE A 103 -16.33 1.32 0.74
N LEU A 104 -16.47 1.79 1.97
CA LEU A 104 -16.22 3.16 2.38
C LEU A 104 -15.01 3.18 3.30
N ILE A 105 -13.85 3.50 2.73
CA ILE A 105 -12.58 3.57 3.45
C ILE A 105 -12.44 4.98 4.00
N LYS A 106 -12.22 5.11 5.30
CA LYS A 106 -12.12 6.41 5.95
C LYS A 106 -11.20 6.37 7.15
N PRO A 107 -10.54 7.49 7.50
CA PRO A 107 -9.86 7.63 8.78
C PRO A 107 -10.85 7.54 9.96
N SER A 108 -10.35 7.19 11.15
CA SER A 108 -11.19 7.05 12.34
C SER A 108 -11.83 8.37 12.79
N TRP A 109 -11.16 9.50 12.56
CA TRP A 109 -11.61 10.86 12.94
C TRP A 109 -12.64 11.48 11.98
N GLU A 110 -12.80 10.92 10.77
CA GLU A 110 -13.69 11.50 9.78
C GLU A 110 -15.12 10.97 9.95
N ALA A 111 -16.09 11.86 10.00
CA ALA A 111 -17.50 11.50 10.01
C ALA A 111 -18.02 11.48 8.56
N VAL A 112 -18.58 10.35 8.13
CA VAL A 112 -19.11 10.20 6.78
C VAL A 112 -20.51 9.60 6.85
N GLU A 113 -21.42 10.13 6.03
CA GLU A 113 -22.74 9.52 5.85
C GLU A 113 -22.59 8.16 5.17
N THR A 114 -23.23 7.15 5.74
CA THR A 114 -23.23 5.79 5.23
C THR A 114 -24.57 5.45 4.60
N SER A 115 -24.54 4.69 3.53
CA SER A 115 -25.72 4.14 2.87
C SER A 115 -25.99 2.69 3.30
N PRO A 116 -27.23 2.19 3.22
CA PRO A 116 -27.51 0.79 3.44
C PRO A 116 -26.66 -0.11 2.54
N GLY A 117 -25.94 -1.05 3.14
CA GLY A 117 -25.06 -1.96 2.43
C GLY A 117 -23.60 -1.50 2.33
N ASP A 118 -23.25 -0.33 2.83
CA ASP A 118 -21.86 0.12 2.91
C ASP A 118 -21.06 -0.73 3.90
N LEU A 119 -19.87 -1.12 3.48
CA LEU A 119 -18.87 -1.80 4.30
C LEU A 119 -17.81 -0.78 4.69
N VAL A 120 -17.95 -0.20 5.88
CA VAL A 120 -17.03 0.84 6.36
C VAL A 120 -15.73 0.20 6.82
N ILE A 121 -14.61 0.63 6.25
CA ILE A 121 -13.24 0.29 6.69
C ILE A 121 -12.63 1.53 7.31
N ARG A 122 -12.33 1.46 8.62
CA ARG A 122 -11.60 2.50 9.33
C ARG A 122 -10.12 2.20 9.22
N LEU A 123 -9.40 3.09 8.55
CA LEU A 123 -7.97 2.94 8.33
C LEU A 123 -7.29 4.28 8.58
N ASP A 124 -6.54 4.36 9.66
CA ASP A 124 -5.76 5.55 9.94
C ASP A 124 -4.46 5.47 9.15
N PRO A 125 -4.07 6.54 8.46
CA PRO A 125 -2.80 6.59 7.76
C PRO A 125 -1.65 6.34 8.74
N GLY A 126 -0.73 5.48 8.37
CA GLY A 126 0.40 5.06 9.21
C GLY A 126 1.57 4.56 8.37
N LEU A 127 2.54 3.95 9.04
CA LEU A 127 3.79 3.46 8.46
C LEU A 127 3.62 2.22 7.55
N ALA A 128 2.46 1.57 7.54
CA ALA A 128 2.23 0.38 6.71
C ALA A 128 1.63 0.74 5.36
N PHE A 129 2.10 0.07 4.29
CA PHE A 129 1.55 0.20 2.94
C PHE A 129 0.09 -0.25 2.87
N GLY A 130 -0.70 0.37 1.98
CA GLY A 130 -2.09 -0.02 1.74
C GLY A 130 -3.12 0.90 2.41
N THR A 131 -3.06 2.22 2.14
CA THR A 131 -4.05 3.21 2.62
C THR A 131 -5.40 3.15 1.88
N GLY A 132 -5.54 2.27 0.88
CA GLY A 132 -6.74 2.13 0.05
C GLY A 132 -6.79 3.07 -1.16
N SER A 133 -5.98 4.13 -1.21
CA SER A 133 -5.96 5.09 -2.33
C SER A 133 -5.13 4.63 -3.53
N HIS A 134 -4.25 3.65 -3.35
CA HIS A 134 -3.40 3.17 -4.43
C HIS A 134 -4.20 2.32 -5.42
N PRO A 135 -4.01 2.48 -6.76
CA PRO A 135 -4.73 1.72 -7.78
C PRO A 135 -4.70 0.21 -7.60
N THR A 136 -3.59 -0.34 -7.09
CA THR A 136 -3.43 -1.78 -6.85
C THR A 136 -4.31 -2.30 -5.73
N THR A 137 -4.44 -1.55 -4.63
CA THR A 137 -5.33 -1.88 -3.51
C THR A 137 -6.79 -1.78 -3.96
N GLU A 138 -7.13 -0.75 -4.72
CA GLU A 138 -8.48 -0.58 -5.28
C GLU A 138 -8.86 -1.77 -6.16
N GLY A 139 -7.96 -2.23 -7.05
CA GLY A 139 -8.22 -3.40 -7.90
C GLY A 139 -8.49 -4.67 -7.10
N CYS A 140 -7.70 -4.93 -6.05
CA CYS A 140 -7.96 -6.06 -5.15
C CYS A 140 -9.32 -5.94 -4.45
N LEU A 141 -9.69 -4.75 -3.97
CA LEU A 141 -10.97 -4.51 -3.30
C LEU A 141 -12.16 -4.69 -4.24
N ILE A 142 -12.03 -4.30 -5.52
CA ILE A 142 -13.05 -4.55 -6.56
C ILE A 142 -13.23 -6.05 -6.73
N PHE A 143 -12.16 -6.79 -7.00
CA PHE A 143 -12.24 -8.23 -7.23
C PHE A 143 -12.68 -9.03 -6.00
N LEU A 144 -12.31 -8.62 -4.79
CA LEU A 144 -12.86 -9.24 -3.58
C LEU A 144 -14.39 -9.12 -3.53
N GLN A 145 -14.96 -7.96 -3.89
CA GLN A 145 -16.43 -7.78 -3.92
C GLN A 145 -17.12 -8.62 -4.99
N GLU A 146 -16.48 -8.84 -6.13
CA GLU A 146 -17.04 -9.56 -7.27
C GLU A 146 -16.93 -11.07 -7.11
N PHE A 147 -15.84 -11.55 -6.53
CA PHE A 147 -15.52 -12.99 -6.50
C PHE A 147 -15.74 -13.67 -5.15
N MET A 148 -15.97 -12.92 -4.07
CA MET A 148 -16.39 -13.50 -2.80
C MET A 148 -17.91 -13.61 -2.70
N THR A 149 -18.36 -14.76 -2.20
CA THR A 149 -19.79 -15.04 -1.96
C THR A 149 -20.16 -15.13 -0.47
N GLY A 150 -19.12 -15.15 0.38
CA GLY A 150 -19.21 -15.35 1.83
C GLY A 150 -18.96 -16.81 2.25
N GLY A 151 -18.33 -16.97 3.39
CA GLY A 151 -17.99 -18.29 3.94
C GLY A 151 -16.66 -18.88 3.49
N GLU A 152 -15.92 -18.20 2.61
CA GLU A 152 -14.59 -18.62 2.18
C GLU A 152 -13.55 -18.52 3.30
N THR A 153 -12.52 -19.37 3.23
CA THR A 153 -11.24 -19.12 3.88
C THR A 153 -10.36 -18.33 2.91
N VAL A 154 -9.96 -17.12 3.31
CA VAL A 154 -9.13 -16.22 2.51
C VAL A 154 -7.71 -16.22 3.02
N PHE A 155 -6.72 -16.28 2.11
CA PHE A 155 -5.31 -16.11 2.41
C PHE A 155 -4.82 -14.77 1.85
N ASP A 156 -4.36 -13.87 2.72
CA ASP A 156 -3.81 -12.56 2.37
C ASP A 156 -2.28 -12.59 2.52
N LEU A 157 -1.59 -12.60 1.39
CA LEU A 157 -0.12 -12.64 1.34
C LEU A 157 0.45 -11.23 1.16
N GLY A 158 1.26 -10.80 2.14
CA GLY A 158 1.76 -9.43 2.22
C GLY A 158 0.65 -8.48 2.67
N THR A 159 0.08 -8.73 3.85
CA THR A 159 -1.14 -8.05 4.32
C THR A 159 -0.96 -6.55 4.57
N GLY A 160 0.28 -6.07 4.81
CA GLY A 160 0.58 -4.67 5.05
C GLY A 160 -0.27 -4.06 6.16
N SER A 161 -1.08 -3.07 5.83
CA SER A 161 -2.04 -2.42 6.75
C SER A 161 -3.20 -3.31 7.22
N GLY A 162 -3.38 -4.50 6.62
CA GLY A 162 -4.49 -5.40 6.85
C GLY A 162 -5.77 -5.06 6.07
N ILE A 163 -5.73 -4.09 5.18
CA ILE A 163 -6.94 -3.59 4.49
C ILE A 163 -7.67 -4.69 3.71
N LEU A 164 -6.94 -5.57 2.99
CA LEU A 164 -7.55 -6.63 2.19
C LEU A 164 -8.12 -7.74 3.09
N SER A 165 -7.42 -8.07 4.17
CA SER A 165 -7.91 -8.98 5.20
C SER A 165 -9.18 -8.46 5.87
N ILE A 166 -9.22 -7.18 6.23
CA ILE A 166 -10.41 -6.53 6.83
C ILE A 166 -11.55 -6.52 5.82
N ALA A 167 -11.29 -6.21 4.56
CA ALA A 167 -12.27 -6.23 3.49
C ALA A 167 -12.87 -7.62 3.31
N ALA A 168 -12.06 -8.66 3.23
CA ALA A 168 -12.50 -10.05 3.14
C ALA A 168 -13.37 -10.46 4.34
N ALA A 169 -12.96 -10.11 5.56
CA ALA A 169 -13.73 -10.39 6.77
C ALA A 169 -15.10 -9.70 6.77
N LYS A 170 -15.17 -8.43 6.27
CA LYS A 170 -16.42 -7.68 6.14
C LYS A 170 -17.33 -8.19 5.01
N LEU A 171 -16.77 -8.80 3.96
CA LEU A 171 -17.51 -9.49 2.91
C LEU A 171 -18.07 -10.85 3.35
N GLY A 172 -17.76 -11.29 4.57
CA GLY A 172 -18.31 -12.50 5.13
C GLY A 172 -17.38 -13.71 5.03
N ALA A 173 -16.07 -13.51 4.86
CA ALA A 173 -15.11 -14.59 5.01
C ALA A 173 -15.34 -15.34 6.34
N ARG A 174 -15.28 -16.67 6.31
CA ARG A 174 -15.34 -17.50 7.51
C ARG A 174 -14.08 -17.34 8.34
N ARG A 175 -12.94 -17.24 7.69
CA ARG A 175 -11.61 -17.11 8.26
C ARG A 175 -10.70 -16.39 7.27
N VAL A 176 -9.85 -15.53 7.78
CA VAL A 176 -8.77 -14.91 7.00
C VAL A 176 -7.44 -15.30 7.63
N ILE A 177 -6.50 -15.76 6.82
CA ILE A 177 -5.12 -16.03 7.23
C ILE A 177 -4.30 -14.93 6.56
N ALA A 178 -3.65 -14.11 7.36
CA ALA A 178 -2.90 -12.94 6.91
C ALA A 178 -1.45 -13.03 7.33
N ILE A 179 -0.54 -12.92 6.38
CA ILE A 179 0.89 -12.94 6.67
C ILE A 179 1.60 -11.74 6.08
N ASP A 180 2.66 -11.35 6.75
CA ASP A 180 3.63 -10.38 6.27
C ASP A 180 5.01 -10.75 6.84
N ASN A 181 6.08 -10.45 6.13
CA ASN A 181 7.44 -10.66 6.64
C ASN A 181 7.90 -9.54 7.57
N ASP A 182 7.20 -8.39 7.56
CA ASP A 182 7.46 -7.26 8.45
C ASP A 182 6.62 -7.38 9.75
N PRO A 183 7.26 -7.55 10.93
CA PRO A 183 6.57 -7.56 12.21
C PRO A 183 5.79 -6.28 12.49
N GLN A 184 6.24 -5.13 11.98
CA GLN A 184 5.56 -3.86 12.15
C GLN A 184 4.25 -3.81 11.36
N ALA A 185 4.24 -4.32 10.12
CA ALA A 185 3.02 -4.47 9.33
C ALA A 185 1.98 -5.33 10.06
N ILE A 186 2.38 -6.46 10.62
CA ILE A 186 1.50 -7.34 11.40
C ILE A 186 0.92 -6.63 12.64
N THR A 187 1.72 -5.83 13.32
CA THR A 187 1.23 -5.04 14.47
C THR A 187 0.15 -4.06 14.04
N VAL A 188 0.41 -3.29 12.99
CA VAL A 188 -0.53 -2.30 12.43
C VAL A 188 -1.80 -2.99 11.91
N ALA A 189 -1.67 -4.12 11.21
CA ALA A 189 -2.81 -4.87 10.69
C ALA A 189 -3.75 -5.37 11.80
N ARG A 190 -3.20 -5.84 12.92
CA ARG A 190 -3.98 -6.26 14.11
C ARG A 190 -4.77 -5.08 14.70
N GLU A 191 -4.10 -3.95 14.92
CA GLU A 191 -4.75 -2.74 15.45
C GLU A 191 -5.88 -2.27 14.52
N ASN A 192 -5.66 -2.31 13.22
CA ASN A 192 -6.67 -1.96 12.22
C ASN A 192 -7.84 -2.94 12.23
N ALA A 193 -7.59 -4.24 12.36
CA ALA A 193 -8.63 -5.26 12.46
C ALA A 193 -9.49 -5.07 13.73
N GLU A 194 -8.87 -4.75 14.87
CA GLU A 194 -9.56 -4.41 16.11
C GLU A 194 -10.47 -3.18 15.96
N LYS A 195 -9.93 -2.06 15.39
CA LYS A 195 -10.71 -0.83 15.10
C LYS A 195 -11.90 -1.11 14.17
N ASN A 196 -11.82 -2.14 13.35
CA ASN A 196 -12.87 -2.54 12.41
C ASN A 196 -13.81 -3.62 12.95
N GLY A 197 -13.55 -4.17 14.16
CA GLY A 197 -14.37 -5.18 14.81
C GLY A 197 -14.38 -6.53 14.08
N VAL A 198 -13.25 -6.91 13.46
CA VAL A 198 -13.10 -8.16 12.69
C VAL A 198 -11.86 -8.97 13.09
N ALA A 199 -11.18 -8.59 14.16
CA ALA A 199 -9.94 -9.23 14.61
C ALA A 199 -10.15 -10.72 14.94
N ASP A 200 -11.33 -11.11 15.40
CA ASP A 200 -11.71 -12.51 15.70
C ASP A 200 -11.78 -13.41 14.47
N LYS A 201 -11.87 -12.84 13.26
CA LYS A 201 -11.93 -13.56 11.99
C LYS A 201 -10.57 -13.68 11.29
N ILE A 202 -9.54 -12.94 11.74
CA ILE A 202 -8.27 -12.81 11.04
C ILE A 202 -7.13 -13.36 11.90
N GLU A 203 -6.40 -14.31 11.37
CA GLU A 203 -5.19 -14.87 11.97
C GLU A 203 -3.97 -14.22 11.34
N PHE A 204 -3.27 -13.39 12.10
CA PHE A 204 -2.08 -12.70 11.67
C PHE A 204 -0.81 -13.42 12.09
N SER A 205 0.16 -13.56 11.18
CA SER A 205 1.46 -14.15 11.48
C SER A 205 2.59 -13.40 10.77
N VAL A 206 3.69 -13.22 11.49
CA VAL A 206 4.94 -12.79 10.85
C VAL A 206 5.55 -14.01 10.18
N ALA A 207 5.53 -14.05 8.86
CA ALA A 207 6.05 -15.18 8.10
C ALA A 207 6.43 -14.77 6.68
N ASP A 208 7.46 -15.44 6.15
CA ASP A 208 7.74 -15.48 4.73
C ASP A 208 6.93 -16.62 4.09
N PHE A 209 6.39 -16.39 2.87
CA PHE A 209 5.67 -17.44 2.14
C PHE A 209 6.54 -18.68 1.90
N ALA A 210 7.84 -18.50 1.66
CA ALA A 210 8.77 -19.62 1.49
C ALA A 210 8.83 -20.54 2.72
N ALA A 211 8.66 -19.98 3.93
CA ALA A 211 8.73 -20.72 5.20
C ALA A 211 7.43 -21.43 5.59
N ILE A 212 6.32 -21.15 4.91
CA ILE A 212 5.02 -21.78 5.21
C ILE A 212 5.02 -23.22 4.72
N SER A 213 4.54 -24.14 5.56
CA SER A 213 4.40 -25.55 5.19
C SER A 213 3.16 -25.79 4.31
N THR A 214 1.98 -25.58 4.83
CA THR A 214 0.71 -25.77 4.11
C THR A 214 -0.39 -24.91 4.71
N ILE A 215 -1.18 -24.24 3.85
CA ILE A 215 -2.35 -23.45 4.22
C ILE A 215 -3.56 -23.95 3.44
N GLY A 216 -4.71 -24.10 4.11
CA GLY A 216 -5.99 -24.32 3.45
C GLY A 216 -6.69 -22.99 3.17
N ALA A 217 -6.95 -22.66 1.90
CA ALA A 217 -7.68 -21.46 1.51
C ALA A 217 -8.50 -21.69 0.24
N ASP A 218 -9.68 -21.07 0.17
CA ASP A 218 -10.53 -21.08 -1.03
C ASP A 218 -10.14 -19.95 -2.00
N LEU A 219 -9.74 -18.78 -1.45
CA LEU A 219 -9.33 -17.60 -2.16
C LEU A 219 -8.01 -17.08 -1.60
N MET A 220 -7.10 -16.68 -2.47
CA MET A 220 -5.87 -15.99 -2.12
C MET A 220 -5.86 -14.60 -2.73
N VAL A 221 -5.42 -13.61 -1.96
CA VAL A 221 -5.17 -12.25 -2.45
C VAL A 221 -3.71 -11.87 -2.16
N ALA A 222 -3.04 -11.27 -3.16
CA ALA A 222 -1.66 -10.83 -3.07
C ALA A 222 -1.49 -9.50 -3.83
N ASN A 223 -1.24 -8.43 -3.07
CA ASN A 223 -0.90 -7.12 -3.64
C ASN A 223 0.61 -6.90 -3.50
N LEU A 224 1.38 -7.52 -4.39
CA LEU A 224 2.84 -7.59 -4.36
C LEU A 224 3.44 -7.22 -5.71
N THR A 225 4.76 -7.00 -5.76
CA THR A 225 5.44 -6.76 -7.02
C THR A 225 5.42 -8.00 -7.93
N ALA A 226 5.45 -7.79 -9.24
CA ALA A 226 5.39 -8.89 -10.21
C ALA A 226 6.49 -9.97 -10.03
N PRO A 227 7.75 -9.64 -9.69
CA PRO A 227 8.76 -10.65 -9.37
C PRO A 227 8.34 -11.57 -8.21
N LEU A 228 7.86 -10.99 -7.10
CA LEU A 228 7.40 -11.76 -5.93
C LEU A 228 6.21 -12.65 -6.28
N ILE A 229 5.27 -12.13 -7.11
CA ILE A 229 4.13 -12.92 -7.57
C ILE A 229 4.60 -14.12 -8.38
N ILE A 230 5.54 -13.94 -9.30
CA ILE A 230 6.07 -15.02 -10.14
C ILE A 230 6.77 -16.06 -9.27
N ASP A 231 7.56 -15.64 -8.30
CA ASP A 231 8.31 -16.53 -7.41
C ASP A 231 7.38 -17.43 -6.58
N PHE A 232 6.33 -16.86 -5.96
CA PHE A 232 5.46 -17.66 -5.12
C PHE A 232 4.49 -18.56 -5.92
N LEU A 233 4.19 -18.23 -7.19
CA LEU A 233 3.31 -19.05 -8.02
C LEU A 233 3.83 -20.47 -8.23
N GLU A 234 5.14 -20.67 -8.26
CA GLU A 234 5.73 -22.00 -8.38
C GLU A 234 5.46 -22.89 -7.17
N ASP A 235 5.31 -22.28 -6.00
CA ASP A 235 5.10 -22.97 -4.72
C ASP A 235 3.63 -23.18 -4.35
N ILE A 236 2.69 -22.45 -4.95
CA ILE A 236 1.25 -22.51 -4.61
C ILE A 236 0.69 -23.93 -4.62
N PRO A 237 0.92 -24.77 -5.67
CA PRO A 237 0.30 -26.09 -5.72
C PRO A 237 0.68 -26.99 -4.55
N GLY A 238 1.87 -26.79 -3.97
CA GLY A 238 2.34 -27.54 -2.79
C GLY A 238 1.93 -26.94 -1.44
N LYS A 239 1.67 -25.65 -1.40
CA LYS A 239 1.50 -24.90 -0.14
C LYS A 239 0.07 -24.45 0.14
N VAL A 240 -0.74 -24.16 -0.88
CA VAL A 240 -2.12 -23.68 -0.67
C VAL A 240 -3.13 -24.71 -1.16
N GLN A 241 -3.73 -25.44 -0.21
CA GLN A 241 -4.69 -26.48 -0.51
C GLN A 241 -6.12 -25.95 -0.65
N GLY A 242 -6.83 -26.44 -1.65
CA GLY A 242 -8.23 -26.06 -1.89
C GLY A 242 -8.41 -24.71 -2.58
N LEU A 243 -7.33 -24.08 -3.02
CA LEU A 243 -7.35 -22.79 -3.69
C LEU A 243 -8.14 -22.88 -5.00
N LYS A 244 -9.11 -21.97 -5.17
CA LYS A 244 -9.95 -21.86 -6.36
C LYS A 244 -9.70 -20.57 -7.11
N ILE A 245 -9.46 -19.48 -6.36
CA ILE A 245 -9.34 -18.12 -6.88
C ILE A 245 -8.07 -17.46 -6.34
N LEU A 246 -7.32 -16.84 -7.25
CA LEU A 246 -6.18 -15.98 -6.93
C LEU A 246 -6.43 -14.58 -7.49
N ILE A 247 -6.42 -13.58 -6.60
CA ILE A 247 -6.41 -12.16 -6.93
C ILE A 247 -4.99 -11.66 -6.76
N ALA A 248 -4.39 -11.16 -7.84
CA ALA A 248 -3.03 -10.63 -7.84
C ALA A 248 -3.01 -9.18 -8.34
N SER A 249 -2.28 -8.31 -7.65
CA SER A 249 -2.10 -6.90 -7.99
C SER A 249 -0.71 -6.41 -7.59
N GLY A 250 -0.39 -5.14 -7.89
CA GLY A 250 0.97 -4.62 -7.74
C GLY A 250 1.85 -4.88 -8.96
N ILE A 251 1.22 -5.12 -10.09
CA ILE A 251 1.85 -5.51 -11.35
C ILE A 251 1.86 -4.28 -12.28
N MET A 252 3.00 -3.91 -12.81
CA MET A 252 3.07 -2.88 -13.85
C MET A 252 2.58 -3.43 -15.19
N VAL A 253 2.01 -2.57 -16.05
CA VAL A 253 1.44 -2.96 -17.35
C VAL A 253 2.44 -3.74 -18.21
N GLU A 254 3.69 -3.33 -18.25
CA GLU A 254 4.76 -4.01 -18.99
C GLU A 254 5.13 -5.39 -18.42
N GLN A 255 4.88 -5.64 -17.14
CA GLN A 255 5.15 -6.92 -16.48
C GLN A 255 3.99 -7.92 -16.62
N ARG A 256 2.79 -7.45 -17.00
CA ARG A 256 1.56 -8.24 -17.12
C ARG A 256 1.74 -9.55 -17.85
N ALA A 257 2.39 -9.51 -19.02
CA ALA A 257 2.55 -10.71 -19.86
C ALA A 257 3.42 -11.79 -19.17
N GLY A 258 4.39 -11.38 -18.34
CA GLY A 258 5.22 -12.29 -17.54
C GLY A 258 4.40 -13.01 -16.48
N VAL A 259 3.58 -12.25 -15.73
CA VAL A 259 2.72 -12.79 -14.67
C VAL A 259 1.66 -13.73 -15.24
N ILE A 260 1.00 -13.37 -16.35
CA ILE A 260 0.02 -14.26 -17.01
C ILE A 260 0.65 -15.59 -17.43
N ARG A 261 1.87 -15.58 -17.98
CA ARG A 261 2.57 -16.83 -18.32
C ARG A 261 2.89 -17.67 -17.09
N ALA A 262 3.29 -17.04 -15.98
CA ALA A 262 3.58 -17.75 -14.74
C ALA A 262 2.31 -18.37 -14.13
N LEU A 263 1.19 -17.63 -14.13
CA LEU A 263 -0.13 -18.14 -13.74
C LEU A 263 -0.52 -19.38 -14.54
N GLY A 264 -0.38 -19.33 -15.88
CA GLY A 264 -0.68 -20.50 -16.73
C GLY A 264 0.18 -21.71 -16.42
N LYS A 265 1.49 -21.51 -16.11
CA LYS A 265 2.37 -22.61 -15.70
C LYS A 265 1.96 -23.21 -14.34
N ALA A 266 1.45 -22.39 -13.43
CA ALA A 266 0.95 -22.83 -12.13
C ALA A 266 -0.47 -23.43 -12.19
N GLY A 267 -1.08 -23.57 -13.38
CA GLY A 267 -2.40 -24.16 -13.56
C GLY A 267 -3.57 -23.18 -13.43
N PHE A 268 -3.30 -21.89 -13.46
CA PHE A 268 -4.34 -20.86 -13.37
C PHE A 268 -4.73 -20.33 -14.75
N THR A 269 -6.03 -20.07 -14.92
CA THR A 269 -6.57 -19.31 -16.06
C THR A 269 -7.03 -17.95 -15.59
N VAL A 270 -6.59 -16.88 -16.27
CA VAL A 270 -7.00 -15.51 -15.97
C VAL A 270 -8.46 -15.31 -16.42
N GLU A 271 -9.30 -14.89 -15.50
CA GLU A 271 -10.73 -14.59 -15.74
C GLU A 271 -10.94 -13.14 -16.11
N GLU A 272 -10.36 -12.22 -15.31
CA GLU A 272 -10.50 -10.77 -15.50
C GLU A 272 -9.19 -10.04 -15.28
N ILE A 273 -9.06 -8.90 -15.94
CA ILE A 273 -7.94 -7.97 -15.82
C ILE A 273 -8.47 -6.55 -15.70
N LEU A 274 -8.09 -5.87 -14.62
CA LEU A 274 -8.35 -4.46 -14.41
C LEU A 274 -7.04 -3.68 -14.58
N THR A 275 -7.06 -2.65 -15.45
CA THR A 275 -5.91 -1.75 -15.64
C THR A 275 -6.28 -0.35 -15.17
N LYS A 276 -5.49 0.23 -14.29
CA LYS A 276 -5.67 1.60 -13.79
C LYS A 276 -4.34 2.34 -13.78
N GLY A 277 -4.19 3.30 -14.71
CA GLY A 277 -2.89 3.94 -14.97
C GLY A 277 -1.87 2.92 -15.44
N GLU A 278 -0.73 2.87 -14.78
CA GLU A 278 0.37 1.92 -15.04
C GLU A 278 0.22 0.57 -14.30
N TRP A 279 -0.84 0.39 -13.53
CA TRP A 279 -1.04 -0.77 -12.66
C TRP A 279 -2.08 -1.74 -13.20
N VAL A 280 -1.83 -3.01 -12.99
CA VAL A 280 -2.69 -4.12 -13.36
C VAL A 280 -3.03 -4.94 -12.13
N SER A 281 -4.32 -5.24 -12.00
CA SER A 281 -4.86 -6.25 -11.10
C SER A 281 -5.51 -7.34 -11.94
N LEU A 282 -5.40 -8.59 -11.53
CA LEU A 282 -6.02 -9.72 -12.22
C LEU A 282 -6.59 -10.72 -11.22
N VAL A 283 -7.65 -11.37 -11.66
CA VAL A 283 -8.22 -12.53 -10.98
C VAL A 283 -8.06 -13.75 -11.87
N SER A 284 -7.70 -14.86 -11.28
CA SER A 284 -7.49 -16.13 -11.96
C SER A 284 -8.08 -17.29 -11.17
N LYS A 285 -8.49 -18.35 -11.89
CA LYS A 285 -9.02 -19.59 -11.33
C LYS A 285 -8.08 -20.74 -11.58
N LEU A 286 -7.95 -21.59 -10.59
CA LEU A 286 -7.24 -22.87 -10.74
C LEU A 286 -8.11 -23.80 -11.60
N VAL A 287 -7.50 -24.42 -12.62
CA VAL A 287 -8.17 -25.32 -13.59
C VAL A 287 -8.00 -26.78 -13.16
#